data_8ddf17129817ac970da24630a62026f8
#
_entry.id   8ddf17129817ac970da24630a62026f8
#
_cell.length_a   1.000
_cell.length_b   1.000
_cell.length_c   1.000
_cell.angle_alpha   90.00
_cell.angle_beta   90.00
_cell.angle_gamma   90.00
#
_symmetry.space_group_name_H-M   'P 1'
#
loop_
_entity.id
_entity.type
_entity.pdbx_description
1 polymer ?
#
loop_
_entity_poly.entity_id
_entity_poly.type
_entity_poly.pdbx_seq_one_letter_code
_entity_poly.pdbx_strand_id
1 'polypeptide(L)'
;MPKVLVAGDANVDLIVPFPRFLNDRRTLVEYPNPCLVGGGTCANTAVALSRLGVRTGFAGTIGCDQYGAYIKKDFEKEGVDTACLIEDARKNTVCVFAFIDEQGERYLWGWPRVDQAFKEMDLERMGSAWIKDTAWLHSSGMAIVDDTSARSSIIRMFRTAYENGIPTSFDLNLRVDNGVLDPSYRDAVMEIIQYSNYVLGSGAEEFYYLNPRDSWEDSVRGLVRAGHVM
;
A
#
# COMPACT_ATOMS: atom_id res chain seq x y z
N MET A 1 -2.43 9.51 22.98
CA MET A 1 -3.06 10.43 22.01
C MET A 1 -3.53 9.61 20.84
N PRO A 2 -4.70 9.89 20.28
CA PRO A 2 -5.23 9.16 19.13
C PRO A 2 -4.27 9.26 17.93
N LYS A 3 -4.22 8.20 17.11
CA LYS A 3 -3.34 8.09 15.94
C LYS A 3 -4.10 7.71 14.68
N VAL A 4 -3.57 8.07 13.52
CA VAL A 4 -3.94 7.46 12.25
C VAL A 4 -3.16 6.14 12.12
N LEU A 5 -3.86 5.04 11.93
CA LEU A 5 -3.25 3.76 11.61
C LEU A 5 -3.35 3.51 10.11
N VAL A 6 -2.21 3.29 9.47
CA VAL A 6 -2.14 2.90 8.06
C VAL A 6 -1.79 1.42 7.99
N ALA A 7 -2.66 0.62 7.35
CA ALA A 7 -2.50 -0.82 7.25
C ALA A 7 -2.21 -1.24 5.80
N GLY A 8 -1.16 -2.02 5.56
CA GLY A 8 -0.92 -2.54 4.21
C GLY A 8 0.55 -2.79 3.86
N ASP A 9 0.89 -2.44 2.62
CA ASP A 9 2.15 -2.76 1.98
C ASP A 9 3.30 -1.82 2.39
N ALA A 10 4.47 -2.43 2.59
CA ALA A 10 5.75 -1.76 2.73
C ALA A 10 6.81 -2.53 1.94
N ASN A 11 7.59 -1.82 1.16
CA ASN A 11 8.71 -2.34 0.38
C ASN A 11 9.84 -1.31 0.33
N VAL A 12 10.95 -1.66 -0.28
CA VAL A 12 11.99 -0.70 -0.64
C VAL A 12 12.03 -0.52 -2.15
N ASP A 13 12.38 0.68 -2.59
CA ASP A 13 12.62 0.97 -3.99
C ASP A 13 14.11 1.24 -4.19
N LEU A 14 14.77 0.47 -5.07
CA LEU A 14 16.12 0.73 -5.54
C LEU A 14 16.03 1.52 -6.83
N ILE A 15 16.22 2.83 -6.74
CA ILE A 15 16.19 3.73 -7.87
C ILE A 15 17.54 3.63 -8.60
N VAL A 16 17.50 3.16 -9.86
CA VAL A 16 18.69 2.96 -10.70
C VAL A 16 18.59 3.88 -11.91
N PRO A 17 19.34 4.97 -11.97
CA PRO A 17 19.49 5.75 -13.20
C PRO A 17 20.14 4.88 -14.28
N PHE A 18 19.56 4.89 -15.48
CA PHE A 18 19.91 3.89 -16.47
C PHE A 18 19.70 4.45 -17.89
N PRO A 19 20.64 4.30 -18.83
CA PRO A 19 20.43 4.71 -20.22
C PRO A 19 19.44 3.78 -20.91
N ARG A 20 18.50 4.34 -21.66
CA ARG A 20 17.48 3.58 -22.39
C ARG A 20 18.07 2.54 -23.36
N PHE A 21 19.26 2.81 -23.86
CA PHE A 21 20.01 1.92 -24.72
C PHE A 21 21.38 1.66 -24.11
N LEU A 22 21.60 0.46 -23.62
CA LEU A 22 22.94 -0.03 -23.31
C LEU A 22 23.72 -0.07 -24.64
N ASN A 23 24.30 1.07 -25.02
CA ASN A 23 25.20 1.08 -26.15
C ASN A 23 26.59 0.78 -25.59
N ASP A 24 27.21 -0.29 -26.10
CA ASP A 24 28.55 -0.77 -25.75
C ASP A 24 29.68 0.24 -26.01
N ARG A 25 29.38 1.34 -26.66
CA ARG A 25 30.31 2.43 -26.80
C ARG A 25 30.36 3.17 -25.47
N ARG A 26 31.32 2.77 -24.69
CA ARG A 26 31.80 3.32 -23.42
C ARG A 26 31.98 4.84 -23.47
N THR A 27 30.93 5.56 -23.61
CA THR A 27 30.88 6.94 -23.19
C THR A 27 30.86 6.89 -21.68
N LEU A 28 31.82 7.49 -21.04
CA LEU A 28 31.86 7.76 -19.61
C LEU A 28 30.69 8.71 -19.29
N VAL A 29 29.47 8.18 -19.27
CA VAL A 29 28.33 8.92 -18.76
C VAL A 29 28.33 8.68 -17.26
N GLU A 30 28.61 9.72 -16.50
CA GLU A 30 28.48 9.70 -15.06
C GLU A 30 26.98 9.68 -14.70
N TYR A 31 26.45 8.50 -14.39
CA TYR A 31 25.12 8.39 -13.82
C TYR A 31 25.19 8.62 -12.31
N PRO A 32 24.14 9.22 -11.72
CA PRO A 32 23.99 9.24 -10.27
C PRO A 32 24.06 7.81 -9.70
N ASN A 33 24.58 7.67 -8.49
CA ASN A 33 24.58 6.38 -7.82
C ASN A 33 23.14 5.88 -7.58
N PRO A 34 22.91 4.55 -7.66
CA PRO A 34 21.64 3.97 -7.22
C PRO A 34 21.29 4.39 -5.80
N CYS A 35 20.03 4.66 -5.56
CA CYS A 35 19.53 5.12 -4.28
C CYS A 35 18.47 4.16 -3.75
N LEU A 36 18.62 3.69 -2.50
CA LEU A 36 17.62 2.89 -1.80
C LEU A 36 16.74 3.83 -0.98
N VAL A 37 15.42 3.73 -1.17
CA VAL A 37 14.41 4.51 -0.45
C VAL A 37 13.27 3.62 0.03
N GLY A 38 12.54 4.07 1.06
CA GLY A 38 11.29 3.42 1.46
C GLY A 38 10.25 3.54 0.34
N GLY A 39 9.45 2.48 0.17
CA GLY A 39 8.38 2.37 -0.83
C GLY A 39 7.18 1.59 -0.27
N GLY A 40 6.18 1.43 -1.11
CA GLY A 40 4.87 0.88 -0.75
C GLY A 40 3.83 1.96 -0.57
N THR A 41 2.63 1.75 -1.11
CA THR A 41 1.58 2.78 -1.10
C THR A 41 1.19 3.17 0.31
N CYS A 42 0.93 2.16 1.16
CA CYS A 42 0.57 2.39 2.55
C CYS A 42 1.75 2.93 3.37
N ALA A 43 2.96 2.43 3.16
CA ALA A 43 4.15 2.94 3.85
C ALA A 43 4.42 4.42 3.52
N ASN A 44 4.31 4.80 2.24
CA ASN A 44 4.46 6.19 1.81
C ASN A 44 3.40 7.11 2.43
N THR A 45 2.15 6.63 2.53
CA THR A 45 1.07 7.37 3.21
C THR A 45 1.39 7.57 4.69
N ALA A 46 1.87 6.54 5.39
CA ALA A 46 2.22 6.65 6.81
C ALA A 46 3.36 7.67 7.04
N VAL A 47 4.41 7.61 6.21
CA VAL A 47 5.52 8.56 6.29
C VAL A 47 5.06 9.99 5.97
N ALA A 48 4.24 10.17 4.92
CA ALA A 48 3.72 11.48 4.55
C ALA A 48 2.90 12.11 5.68
N LEU A 49 2.00 11.36 6.31
CA LEU A 49 1.21 11.81 7.45
C LEU A 49 2.10 12.20 8.64
N SER A 50 3.11 11.39 8.95
CA SER A 50 4.04 11.68 10.03
C SER A 50 4.82 12.98 9.77
N ARG A 51 5.33 13.19 8.56
CA ARG A 51 5.98 14.43 8.15
C ARG A 51 5.09 15.66 8.23
N LEU A 52 3.78 15.49 8.06
CA LEU A 52 2.77 16.54 8.26
C LEU A 52 2.43 16.79 9.74
N GLY A 53 3.10 16.10 10.67
CA GLY A 53 2.88 16.24 12.12
C GLY A 53 1.69 15.44 12.65
N VAL A 54 1.10 14.55 11.86
CA VAL A 54 0.05 13.66 12.31
C VAL A 54 0.66 12.47 13.04
N ARG A 55 0.21 12.16 14.23
CA ARG A 55 0.62 10.94 14.93
C ARG A 55 0.16 9.72 14.14
N THR A 56 1.09 8.97 13.61
CA THR A 56 0.83 7.89 12.66
C THR A 56 1.47 6.58 13.13
N GLY A 57 0.75 5.47 12.95
CA GLY A 57 1.26 4.12 13.11
C GLY A 57 1.11 3.32 11.82
N PHE A 58 1.93 2.31 11.66
CA PHE A 58 1.88 1.38 10.53
C PHE A 58 1.58 -0.04 11.00
N ALA A 59 0.65 -0.72 10.30
CA ALA A 59 0.31 -2.12 10.50
C ALA A 59 0.59 -2.90 9.21
N GLY A 60 1.48 -3.88 9.28
CA GLY A 60 1.89 -4.67 8.12
C GLY A 60 2.99 -5.66 8.49
N THR A 61 3.49 -6.38 7.49
CA THR A 61 4.55 -7.38 7.70
C THR A 61 5.74 -7.11 6.79
N ILE A 62 6.93 -7.22 7.36
CA ILE A 62 8.23 -7.17 6.67
C ILE A 62 8.99 -8.47 6.93
N GLY A 63 9.97 -8.79 6.08
CA GLY A 63 10.89 -9.89 6.30
C GLY A 63 11.96 -9.55 7.35
N CYS A 64 12.57 -10.59 7.94
CA CYS A 64 13.76 -10.43 8.75
C CYS A 64 15.03 -10.36 7.86
N ASP A 65 15.01 -9.47 6.87
CA ASP A 65 16.08 -9.27 5.89
C ASP A 65 16.59 -7.82 5.92
N GLN A 66 17.60 -7.53 5.08
CA GLN A 66 18.19 -6.19 5.01
C GLN A 66 17.19 -5.10 4.60
N TYR A 67 16.20 -5.43 3.78
CA TYR A 67 15.18 -4.49 3.31
C TYR A 67 14.13 -4.24 4.40
N GLY A 68 13.73 -5.28 5.13
CA GLY A 68 12.85 -5.13 6.30
C GLY A 68 13.52 -4.29 7.40
N ALA A 69 14.80 -4.54 7.68
CA ALA A 69 15.56 -3.72 8.62
C ALA A 69 15.66 -2.26 8.17
N TYR A 70 15.80 -2.01 6.86
CA TYR A 70 15.78 -0.67 6.30
C TYR A 70 14.44 0.03 6.54
N ILE A 71 13.30 -0.61 6.20
CA ILE A 71 11.95 -0.05 6.39
C ILE A 71 11.71 0.29 7.86
N LYS A 72 12.03 -0.63 8.77
CA LYS A 72 11.84 -0.41 10.20
C LYS A 72 12.60 0.82 10.68
N LYS A 73 13.87 0.93 10.29
CA LYS A 73 14.72 2.08 10.64
C LYS A 73 14.21 3.38 10.00
N ASP A 74 13.70 3.31 8.78
CA ASP A 74 13.13 4.48 8.09
C ASP A 74 11.86 4.95 8.79
N PHE A 75 10.95 4.06 9.15
CA PHE A 75 9.76 4.39 9.95
C PHE A 75 10.12 5.03 11.30
N GLU A 76 11.09 4.46 12.01
CA GLU A 76 11.57 5.02 13.29
C GLU A 76 12.11 6.46 13.10
N LYS A 77 12.93 6.68 12.05
CA LYS A 77 13.47 7.98 11.70
C LYS A 77 12.38 8.99 11.35
N GLU A 78 11.36 8.55 10.63
CA GLU A 78 10.23 9.39 10.20
C GLU A 78 9.16 9.54 11.31
N GLY A 79 9.36 8.93 12.49
CA GLY A 79 8.45 9.03 13.62
C GLY A 79 7.14 8.23 13.49
N VAL A 80 7.10 7.23 12.62
CA VAL A 80 5.97 6.30 12.48
C VAL A 80 6.04 5.25 13.59
N ASP A 81 4.93 5.07 14.32
CA ASP A 81 4.79 4.02 15.34
C ASP A 81 4.77 2.63 14.69
N THR A 82 5.73 1.79 15.05
CA THR A 82 5.93 0.44 14.52
C THR A 82 5.39 -0.67 15.43
N ALA A 83 4.57 -0.36 16.42
CA ALA A 83 4.03 -1.36 17.36
C ALA A 83 3.19 -2.46 16.67
N CYS A 84 2.65 -2.19 15.49
CA CYS A 84 1.90 -3.14 14.67
C CYS A 84 2.68 -3.63 13.44
N LEU A 85 3.99 -3.36 13.37
CA LEU A 85 4.86 -3.89 12.32
C LEU A 85 5.35 -5.28 12.72
N ILE A 86 4.99 -6.28 11.93
CA ILE A 86 5.39 -7.68 12.16
C ILE A 86 6.66 -7.97 11.38
N GLU A 87 7.65 -8.56 12.03
CA GLU A 87 8.82 -9.14 11.38
C GLU A 87 8.61 -10.68 11.27
N ASP A 88 8.67 -11.22 10.04
CA ASP A 88 8.54 -12.67 9.79
C ASP A 88 9.78 -13.21 9.07
N ALA A 89 10.53 -14.08 9.75
CA ALA A 89 11.75 -14.69 9.22
C ALA A 89 11.51 -15.68 8.06
N ARG A 90 10.25 -16.07 7.82
CA ARG A 90 9.89 -16.98 6.72
C ARG A 90 9.48 -16.24 5.45
N LYS A 91 9.44 -14.91 5.50
CA LYS A 91 8.97 -14.05 4.41
C LYS A 91 10.05 -13.06 4.01
N ASN A 92 9.92 -12.54 2.80
CA ASN A 92 10.89 -11.62 2.22
C ASN A 92 10.26 -10.24 2.04
N THR A 93 11.01 -9.21 2.39
CA THR A 93 10.64 -7.84 2.02
C THR A 93 10.92 -7.61 0.53
N VAL A 94 9.96 -7.08 -0.20
CA VAL A 94 10.12 -6.80 -1.61
C VAL A 94 11.02 -5.59 -1.81
N CYS A 95 11.99 -5.72 -2.74
CA CYS A 95 12.71 -4.61 -3.33
C CYS A 95 12.21 -4.39 -4.75
N VAL A 96 11.74 -3.19 -5.05
CA VAL A 96 11.36 -2.78 -6.40
C VAL A 96 12.55 -2.09 -7.05
N PHE A 97 13.07 -2.69 -8.12
CA PHE A 97 14.07 -2.06 -8.97
C PHE A 97 13.37 -1.06 -9.89
N ALA A 98 13.60 0.20 -9.68
CA ALA A 98 13.05 1.29 -10.48
C ALA A 98 14.16 1.82 -11.42
N PHE A 99 14.23 1.27 -12.62
CA PHE A 99 15.14 1.76 -13.65
C PHE A 99 14.54 3.02 -14.28
N ILE A 100 15.25 4.13 -14.20
CA ILE A 100 14.80 5.42 -14.72
C ILE A 100 15.72 5.84 -15.85
N ASP A 101 15.18 6.00 -17.05
CA ASP A 101 15.95 6.43 -18.21
C ASP A 101 16.10 7.96 -18.28
N GLU A 102 16.83 8.45 -19.28
CA GLU A 102 17.14 9.86 -19.51
C GLU A 102 15.88 10.71 -19.80
N GLN A 103 14.77 10.09 -20.21
CA GLN A 103 13.49 10.73 -20.46
C GLN A 103 12.58 10.72 -19.21
N GLY A 104 13.01 10.06 -18.14
CA GLY A 104 12.24 9.88 -16.91
C GLY A 104 11.23 8.72 -16.98
N GLU A 105 11.27 7.89 -18.03
CA GLU A 105 10.47 6.67 -18.11
C GLU A 105 10.95 5.66 -17.08
N ARG A 106 9.99 4.96 -16.46
CA ARG A 106 10.26 4.03 -15.37
C ARG A 106 9.93 2.61 -15.74
N TYR A 107 10.89 1.71 -15.51
CA TYR A 107 10.73 0.27 -15.65
C TYR A 107 10.83 -0.34 -14.26
N LEU A 108 9.71 -0.89 -13.77
CA LEU A 108 9.59 -1.38 -12.40
C LEU A 108 9.63 -2.91 -12.37
N TRP A 109 10.46 -3.46 -11.50
CA TRP A 109 10.59 -4.89 -11.30
C TRP A 109 10.76 -5.23 -9.82
N GLY A 110 9.71 -5.81 -9.22
CA GLY A 110 9.74 -6.22 -7.81
C GLY A 110 10.34 -7.60 -7.62
N TRP A 111 11.22 -7.76 -6.64
CA TRP A 111 11.85 -9.01 -6.27
C TRP A 111 11.94 -9.14 -4.73
N PRO A 112 11.77 -10.34 -4.12
CA PRO A 112 11.39 -11.59 -4.78
C PRO A 112 9.90 -11.64 -5.16
N ARG A 113 9.54 -12.63 -5.99
CA ARG A 113 8.15 -12.86 -6.44
C ARG A 113 7.39 -13.86 -5.56
N VAL A 114 8.09 -14.54 -4.65
CA VAL A 114 7.53 -15.54 -3.75
C VAL A 114 7.76 -15.15 -2.30
N ASP A 115 6.92 -15.65 -1.42
CA ASP A 115 7.01 -15.42 0.03
C ASP A 115 7.12 -13.94 0.42
N GLN A 116 6.34 -13.11 -0.25
CA GLN A 116 6.34 -11.66 -0.04
C GLN A 116 5.67 -11.30 1.29
N ALA A 117 6.42 -10.63 2.16
CA ALA A 117 5.98 -10.33 3.52
C ALA A 117 4.72 -9.44 3.57
N PHE A 118 4.58 -8.45 2.69
CA PHE A 118 3.44 -7.55 2.69
C PHE A 118 2.10 -8.24 2.39
N LYS A 119 2.11 -9.47 1.85
CA LYS A 119 0.92 -10.29 1.62
C LYS A 119 0.43 -11.00 2.88
N GLU A 120 1.15 -10.89 3.97
CA GLU A 120 0.82 -11.52 5.24
C GLU A 120 0.48 -10.47 6.29
N MET A 121 -0.53 -10.74 7.08
CA MET A 121 -0.87 -9.92 8.24
C MET A 121 -1.55 -10.79 9.29
N ASP A 122 -1.06 -10.74 10.52
CA ASP A 122 -1.57 -11.52 11.64
C ASP A 122 -2.05 -10.59 12.76
N LEU A 123 -3.37 -10.39 12.82
CA LEU A 123 -3.98 -9.51 13.82
C LEU A 123 -3.84 -10.07 15.26
N GLU A 124 -3.72 -11.37 15.43
CA GLU A 124 -3.54 -11.98 16.75
C GLU A 124 -2.15 -11.64 17.32
N ARG A 125 -1.12 -11.61 16.46
CA ARG A 125 0.21 -11.13 16.86
C ARG A 125 0.24 -9.65 17.19
N MET A 126 -0.58 -8.84 16.54
CA MET A 126 -0.71 -7.41 16.85
C MET A 126 -1.51 -7.18 18.14
N GLY A 127 -2.34 -8.14 18.55
CA GLY A 127 -3.20 -8.04 19.71
C GLY A 127 -4.14 -6.85 19.63
N SER A 128 -4.34 -6.13 20.74
CA SER A 128 -5.17 -4.91 20.77
C SER A 128 -4.42 -3.64 20.31
N ALA A 129 -3.13 -3.74 19.98
CA ALA A 129 -2.31 -2.56 19.64
C ALA A 129 -2.78 -1.84 18.38
N TRP A 130 -3.36 -2.58 17.43
CA TRP A 130 -3.82 -2.00 16.17
C TRP A 130 -5.09 -1.14 16.34
N ILE A 131 -5.97 -1.46 17.27
CA ILE A 131 -7.22 -0.68 17.49
C ILE A 131 -7.09 0.33 18.62
N LYS A 132 -6.23 0.05 19.59
CA LYS A 132 -6.04 0.93 20.74
C LYS A 132 -5.48 2.28 20.30
N ASP A 133 -6.12 3.35 20.72
CA ASP A 133 -5.78 4.72 20.37
C ASP A 133 -5.88 5.05 18.86
N THR A 134 -6.45 4.18 18.03
CA THR A 134 -6.70 4.45 16.62
C THR A 134 -7.90 5.39 16.48
N ALA A 135 -7.66 6.55 15.88
CA ALA A 135 -8.68 7.56 15.59
C ALA A 135 -9.09 7.58 14.12
N TRP A 136 -8.32 6.92 13.28
CA TRP A 136 -8.57 6.79 11.84
C TRP A 136 -7.83 5.58 11.31
N LEU A 137 -8.48 4.79 10.46
CA LEU A 137 -7.85 3.67 9.74
C LEU A 137 -7.79 3.98 8.25
N HIS A 138 -6.61 3.76 7.64
CA HIS A 138 -6.40 3.88 6.20
C HIS A 138 -5.77 2.63 5.62
N SER A 139 -6.16 2.27 4.39
CA SER A 139 -5.50 1.23 3.60
C SER A 139 -5.65 1.51 2.10
N SER A 140 -5.05 0.65 1.28
CA SER A 140 -5.02 0.77 -0.18
C SER A 140 -5.32 -0.56 -0.85
N GLY A 141 -5.88 -0.50 -2.06
CA GLY A 141 -6.17 -1.67 -2.89
C GLY A 141 -4.93 -2.51 -3.21
N MET A 142 -3.74 -1.90 -3.27
CA MET A 142 -2.49 -2.65 -3.44
C MET A 142 -2.27 -3.71 -2.36
N ALA A 143 -2.67 -3.42 -1.13
CA ALA A 143 -2.46 -4.31 0.01
C ALA A 143 -3.38 -5.56 0.01
N ILE A 144 -4.43 -5.57 -0.81
CA ILE A 144 -5.47 -6.63 -0.83
C ILE A 144 -5.62 -7.33 -2.19
N VAL A 145 -4.67 -7.12 -3.12
CA VAL A 145 -4.74 -7.70 -4.49
C VAL A 145 -4.86 -9.21 -4.45
N ASP A 146 -4.01 -9.86 -3.66
CA ASP A 146 -4.00 -11.32 -3.57
C ASP A 146 -4.90 -11.82 -2.44
N ASP A 147 -5.47 -13.01 -2.61
CA ASP A 147 -6.27 -13.69 -1.59
C ASP A 147 -5.35 -14.33 -0.53
N THR A 148 -4.92 -13.51 0.41
CA THR A 148 -3.93 -13.84 1.44
C THR A 148 -4.41 -13.38 2.83
N SER A 149 -3.60 -13.65 3.86
CA SER A 149 -3.91 -13.21 5.23
C SER A 149 -3.93 -11.69 5.38
N ALA A 150 -3.19 -10.94 4.54
CA ALA A 150 -3.26 -9.50 4.53
C ALA A 150 -4.65 -9.00 4.09
N ARG A 151 -5.22 -9.54 2.98
CA ARG A 151 -6.56 -9.19 2.51
C ARG A 151 -7.61 -9.43 3.61
N SER A 152 -7.67 -10.64 4.15
CA SER A 152 -8.65 -10.99 5.17
C SER A 152 -8.50 -10.18 6.47
N SER A 153 -7.27 -9.90 6.87
CA SER A 153 -6.98 -9.07 8.04
C SER A 153 -7.40 -7.62 7.85
N ILE A 154 -7.09 -7.02 6.69
CA ILE A 154 -7.46 -5.63 6.39
C ILE A 154 -8.98 -5.48 6.32
N ILE A 155 -9.70 -6.40 5.66
CA ILE A 155 -11.16 -6.42 5.66
C ILE A 155 -11.71 -6.47 7.09
N ARG A 156 -11.17 -7.36 7.93
CA ARG A 156 -11.56 -7.46 9.35
C ARG A 156 -11.26 -6.18 10.11
N MET A 157 -10.13 -5.52 9.86
CA MET A 157 -9.80 -4.23 10.47
C MET A 157 -10.82 -3.15 10.10
N PHE A 158 -11.17 -3.03 8.82
CA PHE A 158 -12.16 -2.06 8.36
C PHE A 158 -13.53 -2.29 8.97
N ARG A 159 -14.01 -3.54 8.97
CA ARG A 159 -15.28 -3.90 9.63
C ARG A 159 -15.25 -3.53 11.11
N THR A 160 -14.21 -3.93 11.83
CA THR A 160 -14.08 -3.64 13.26
C THR A 160 -13.99 -2.13 13.53
N ALA A 161 -13.25 -1.37 12.72
CA ALA A 161 -13.17 0.08 12.83
C ALA A 161 -14.55 0.72 12.64
N TYR A 162 -15.28 0.32 11.60
CA TYR A 162 -16.63 0.79 11.31
C TYR A 162 -17.60 0.50 12.48
N GLU A 163 -17.60 -0.73 13.01
CA GLU A 163 -18.43 -1.14 14.14
C GLU A 163 -18.12 -0.36 15.44
N ASN A 164 -16.89 0.13 15.58
CA ASN A 164 -16.46 0.96 16.72
C ASN A 164 -16.53 2.47 16.44
N GLY A 165 -17.10 2.90 15.34
CA GLY A 165 -17.24 4.32 14.99
C GLY A 165 -15.90 5.01 14.68
N ILE A 166 -14.87 4.26 14.33
CA ILE A 166 -13.57 4.80 13.91
C ILE A 166 -13.65 5.13 12.43
N PRO A 167 -13.45 6.40 12.02
CA PRO A 167 -13.42 6.78 10.62
C PRO A 167 -12.39 5.97 9.82
N THR A 168 -12.78 5.64 8.58
CA THR A 168 -11.97 4.82 7.67
C THR A 168 -11.82 5.50 6.33
N SER A 169 -10.67 5.30 5.68
CA SER A 169 -10.44 5.69 4.28
C SER A 169 -9.73 4.60 3.50
N PHE A 170 -10.14 4.43 2.25
CA PHE A 170 -9.58 3.43 1.37
C PHE A 170 -9.20 4.07 0.02
N ASP A 171 -7.93 3.92 -0.37
CA ASP A 171 -7.45 4.31 -1.69
C ASP A 171 -7.60 3.12 -2.64
N LEU A 172 -8.38 3.29 -3.71
CA LEU A 172 -8.66 2.22 -4.67
C LEU A 172 -7.38 1.62 -5.23
N ASN A 173 -6.48 2.43 -5.73
CA ASN A 173 -5.17 2.02 -6.26
C ASN A 173 -5.23 0.63 -6.92
N LEU A 174 -6.19 0.47 -7.84
CA LEU A 174 -6.55 -0.82 -8.41
C LEU A 174 -5.40 -1.43 -9.23
N ARG A 175 -5.30 -2.73 -9.14
CA ARG A 175 -4.37 -3.52 -9.95
C ARG A 175 -5.15 -4.23 -11.05
N VAL A 176 -5.13 -3.66 -12.24
CA VAL A 176 -5.80 -4.16 -13.43
C VAL A 176 -4.77 -4.85 -14.31
N ASP A 177 -4.97 -6.10 -14.65
CA ASP A 177 -4.09 -6.85 -15.53
C ASP A 177 -4.75 -7.02 -16.91
N ASN A 178 -4.03 -6.57 -17.96
CA ASN A 178 -4.50 -6.62 -19.35
C ASN A 178 -5.93 -6.07 -19.56
N GLY A 179 -6.29 -5.01 -18.84
CA GLY A 179 -7.61 -4.39 -18.92
C GLY A 179 -8.72 -5.14 -18.17
N VAL A 180 -8.35 -6.13 -17.35
CA VAL A 180 -9.30 -6.92 -16.55
C VAL A 180 -9.02 -6.73 -15.07
N LEU A 181 -10.05 -6.39 -14.30
CA LEU A 181 -10.02 -6.45 -12.86
C LEU A 181 -10.44 -7.84 -12.40
N ASP A 182 -9.58 -8.53 -11.66
CA ASP A 182 -9.87 -9.87 -11.13
C ASP A 182 -11.17 -9.84 -10.31
N PRO A 183 -12.12 -10.75 -10.54
CA PRO A 183 -13.41 -10.74 -9.83
C PRO A 183 -13.27 -10.90 -8.31
N SER A 184 -12.39 -11.78 -7.82
CA SER A 184 -12.17 -11.97 -6.38
C SER A 184 -11.58 -10.74 -5.74
N TYR A 185 -10.65 -10.06 -6.43
CA TYR A 185 -10.09 -8.81 -5.98
C TYR A 185 -11.13 -7.69 -5.98
N ARG A 186 -11.95 -7.58 -7.06
CA ARG A 186 -13.07 -6.64 -7.13
C ARG A 186 -14.04 -6.81 -5.96
N ASP A 187 -14.43 -8.05 -5.66
CA ASP A 187 -15.34 -8.34 -4.56
C ASP A 187 -14.76 -7.94 -3.20
N ALA A 188 -13.48 -8.17 -2.98
CA ALA A 188 -12.76 -7.72 -1.78
C ALA A 188 -12.72 -6.18 -1.66
N VAL A 189 -12.47 -5.47 -2.77
CA VAL A 189 -12.52 -4.00 -2.81
C VAL A 189 -13.93 -3.51 -2.48
N MET A 190 -14.96 -4.10 -3.08
CA MET A 190 -16.35 -3.74 -2.81
C MET A 190 -16.77 -4.03 -1.37
N GLU A 191 -16.24 -5.10 -0.75
CA GLU A 191 -16.48 -5.39 0.66
C GLU A 191 -15.85 -4.31 1.57
N ILE A 192 -14.59 -3.91 1.32
CA ILE A 192 -13.95 -2.84 2.10
C ILE A 192 -14.68 -1.51 1.95
N ILE A 193 -15.15 -1.17 0.75
CA ILE A 193 -15.91 0.05 0.50
C ILE A 193 -17.14 0.12 1.41
N GLN A 194 -17.80 -0.98 1.72
CA GLN A 194 -18.96 -1.01 2.64
C GLN A 194 -18.62 -0.52 4.05
N TYR A 195 -17.36 -0.64 4.47
CA TYR A 195 -16.86 -0.20 5.77
C TYR A 195 -16.02 1.07 5.69
N SER A 196 -15.99 1.74 4.53
CA SER A 196 -15.20 2.95 4.31
C SER A 196 -16.07 4.20 4.42
N ASN A 197 -15.60 5.19 5.19
CA ASN A 197 -16.23 6.51 5.19
C ASN A 197 -15.78 7.35 4.00
N TYR A 198 -14.53 7.17 3.58
CA TYR A 198 -13.91 7.88 2.46
C TYR A 198 -13.30 6.89 1.49
N VAL A 199 -13.58 7.04 0.21
CA VAL A 199 -12.98 6.27 -0.87
C VAL A 199 -12.24 7.23 -1.78
N LEU A 200 -10.96 6.97 -2.03
CA LEU A 200 -10.09 7.74 -2.90
C LEU A 200 -9.78 6.93 -4.16
N GLY A 201 -9.64 7.61 -5.27
CA GLY A 201 -9.28 6.97 -6.54
C GLY A 201 -8.68 7.96 -7.52
N SER A 202 -7.84 7.50 -8.43
CA SER A 202 -7.07 8.31 -9.37
C SER A 202 -7.82 8.57 -10.69
N GLY A 203 -9.13 8.76 -10.64
CA GLY A 203 -9.91 9.19 -11.80
C GLY A 203 -10.86 8.14 -12.37
N ALA A 204 -11.34 8.44 -13.58
CA ALA A 204 -12.44 7.71 -14.22
C ALA A 204 -12.17 6.21 -14.41
N GLU A 205 -10.93 5.82 -14.71
CA GLU A 205 -10.58 4.44 -15.01
C GLU A 205 -10.85 3.50 -13.84
N GLU A 206 -10.43 3.86 -12.63
CA GLU A 206 -10.60 3.00 -11.46
C GLU A 206 -12.07 2.76 -11.14
N PHE A 207 -12.89 3.82 -11.19
CA PHE A 207 -14.34 3.70 -10.96
C PHE A 207 -15.05 2.93 -12.07
N TYR A 208 -14.59 3.03 -13.31
CA TYR A 208 -15.08 2.21 -14.42
C TYR A 208 -14.84 0.72 -14.17
N TYR A 209 -13.64 0.34 -13.71
CA TYR A 209 -13.34 -1.08 -13.44
C TYR A 209 -14.15 -1.66 -12.28
N LEU A 210 -14.57 -0.85 -11.31
CA LEU A 210 -15.46 -1.31 -10.24
C LEU A 210 -16.85 -1.66 -10.76
N ASN A 211 -17.36 -0.91 -11.74
CA ASN A 211 -18.67 -1.14 -12.34
C ASN A 211 -18.67 -0.86 -13.85
N PRO A 212 -18.15 -1.78 -14.67
CA PRO A 212 -17.93 -1.55 -16.11
C PRO A 212 -19.21 -1.47 -16.94
N ARG A 213 -20.40 -1.64 -16.33
CA ARG A 213 -21.69 -1.50 -17.01
C ARG A 213 -22.25 -0.08 -16.96
N ASP A 214 -21.71 0.74 -16.06
CA ASP A 214 -22.16 2.11 -15.82
C ASP A 214 -21.10 3.10 -16.28
N SER A 215 -21.46 4.37 -16.39
CA SER A 215 -20.47 5.43 -16.48
C SER A 215 -19.68 5.50 -15.16
N TRP A 216 -18.47 6.06 -15.21
CA TRP A 216 -17.70 6.23 -13.97
C TRP A 216 -18.43 7.17 -12.98
N GLU A 217 -19.14 8.17 -13.49
CA GLU A 217 -19.96 9.08 -12.67
C GLU A 217 -21.11 8.36 -11.97
N ASP A 218 -21.74 7.38 -12.63
CA ASP A 218 -22.83 6.63 -12.02
C ASP A 218 -22.29 5.61 -11.02
N SER A 219 -21.12 5.04 -11.28
CA SER A 219 -20.39 4.21 -10.29
C SER A 219 -20.10 5.02 -9.02
N VAL A 220 -19.53 6.23 -9.17
CA VAL A 220 -19.29 7.17 -8.06
C VAL A 220 -20.58 7.50 -7.33
N ARG A 221 -21.63 7.90 -8.04
CA ARG A 221 -22.95 8.23 -7.42
C ARG A 221 -23.56 7.05 -6.68
N GLY A 222 -23.34 5.84 -7.18
CA GLY A 222 -23.77 4.61 -6.52
C GLY A 222 -23.12 4.42 -5.15
N LEU A 223 -21.81 4.66 -5.06
CA LEU A 223 -21.06 4.61 -3.81
C LEU A 223 -21.50 5.70 -2.82
N VAL A 224 -21.68 6.95 -3.28
CA VAL A 224 -22.19 8.06 -2.44
C VAL A 224 -23.58 7.75 -1.87
N ARG A 225 -24.49 7.20 -2.66
CA ARG A 225 -25.83 6.80 -2.19
C ARG A 225 -25.78 5.72 -1.12
N ALA A 226 -24.74 4.90 -1.12
CA ALA A 226 -24.51 3.91 -0.07
C ALA A 226 -23.95 4.53 1.23
N GLY A 227 -23.76 5.86 1.29
CA GLY A 227 -23.31 6.58 2.49
C GLY A 227 -21.82 6.81 2.57
N HIS A 228 -21.09 6.61 1.48
CA HIS A 228 -19.66 6.89 1.40
C HIS A 228 -19.39 8.29 0.86
N VAL A 229 -18.35 8.94 1.38
CA VAL A 229 -17.84 10.23 0.89
C VAL A 229 -16.60 9.97 0.04
N MET A 230 -16.56 10.57 -1.13
CA MET A 230 -15.43 10.49 -2.07
C MET A 230 -14.68 11.80 -2.16
#